data_9a1ed15f763ab92af8efa1cb68bf2d7d
#
_entry.id   9a1ed15f763ab92af8efa1cb68bf2d7d
#
_cell.length_a   1.000
_cell.length_b   1.000
_cell.length_c   1.000
_cell.angle_alpha   90.00
_cell.angle_beta   90.00
_cell.angle_gamma   90.00
#
_symmetry.space_group_name_H-M   'P 1'
#
loop_
_entity.id
_entity.type
_entity.pdbx_description
1 polymer ?
#
loop_
_entity_poly.entity_id
_entity_poly.type
_entity_poly.pdbx_seq_one_letter_code
_entity_poly.pdbx_strand_id
1 'polypeptide(L)'
;MYVENKIIPLETAGEGVSRKILAYAPNLMTVELQFKKGAIGAKHSHPHEQIGYLISGSLLYQEEGQEDKVLVTGDTYYVKPNVIHGVVALENTKLLDVFTPMREDFIKGV
;
A
#
# COMPACT_ATOMS: atom_id res chain seq x y z
N MET A 1 -21.80 -5.86 1.60
CA MET A 1 -20.91 -5.74 2.76
C MET A 1 -20.14 -4.43 2.63
N TYR A 2 -19.92 -3.73 3.71
CA TYR A 2 -19.17 -2.48 3.71
C TYR A 2 -18.30 -2.40 4.97
N VAL A 3 -17.30 -1.51 4.94
CA VAL A 3 -16.42 -1.23 6.08
C VAL A 3 -16.37 0.30 6.26
N GLU A 4 -16.66 0.76 7.46
CA GLU A 4 -16.53 2.17 7.80
C GLU A 4 -15.11 2.45 8.26
N ASN A 5 -14.39 3.26 7.51
CA ASN A 5 -12.98 3.58 7.79
C ASN A 5 -12.77 4.09 9.22
N LYS A 6 -13.68 4.92 9.72
CA LYS A 6 -13.53 5.57 11.02
C LYS A 6 -13.49 4.61 12.22
N ILE A 7 -14.05 3.41 12.08
CA ILE A 7 -14.04 2.41 13.17
C ILE A 7 -12.89 1.42 13.08
N ILE A 8 -12.13 1.45 11.98
CA ILE A 8 -10.99 0.56 11.82
C ILE A 8 -9.76 1.20 12.49
N PRO A 9 -9.13 0.50 13.44
CA PRO A 9 -7.95 1.05 14.10
C PRO A 9 -6.75 1.09 13.16
N LEU A 10 -5.94 2.15 13.31
CA LEU A 10 -4.63 2.19 12.67
C LEU A 10 -3.70 1.20 13.37
N GLU A 11 -2.98 0.41 12.60
CA GLU A 11 -1.92 -0.45 13.12
C GLU A 11 -0.57 -0.06 12.52
N THR A 12 0.49 -0.32 13.26
CA THR A 12 1.84 -0.03 12.79
C THR A 12 2.22 -0.99 11.67
N ALA A 13 2.80 -0.43 10.59
CA ALA A 13 3.24 -1.21 9.44
C ALA A 13 4.68 -0.85 9.05
N GLY A 14 5.46 -0.33 10.00
CA GLY A 14 6.84 0.10 9.82
C GLY A 14 7.06 1.46 10.45
N GLU A 15 8.30 1.92 10.48
CA GLU A 15 8.62 3.23 11.03
C GLU A 15 8.01 4.34 10.17
N GLY A 16 7.14 5.14 10.77
CA GLY A 16 6.44 6.21 10.07
C GLY A 16 5.33 5.72 9.14
N VAL A 17 5.00 4.44 9.18
CA VAL A 17 3.98 3.83 8.33
C VAL A 17 2.91 3.20 9.20
N SER A 18 1.66 3.49 8.89
CA SER A 18 0.49 2.91 9.55
C SER A 18 -0.48 2.40 8.49
N ARG A 19 -1.31 1.42 8.85
CA ARG A 19 -2.29 0.88 7.91
C ARG A 19 -3.62 0.57 8.56
N LYS A 20 -4.65 0.54 7.74
CA LYS A 20 -5.98 0.04 8.08
C LYS A 20 -6.35 -1.01 7.06
N ILE A 21 -6.72 -2.19 7.54
CA ILE A 21 -7.29 -3.23 6.67
C ILE A 21 -8.76 -2.88 6.49
N LEU A 22 -9.16 -2.59 5.27
CA LEU A 22 -10.55 -2.21 4.96
C LEU A 22 -11.30 -3.42 4.40
N ALA A 23 -12.22 -3.22 3.46
CA ALA A 23 -13.00 -4.34 2.93
C ALA A 23 -12.10 -5.37 2.24
N TYR A 24 -12.33 -6.65 2.53
CA TYR A 24 -11.61 -7.74 1.87
C TYR A 24 -12.43 -9.01 1.85
N ALA A 25 -12.03 -9.89 0.96
CA ALA A 25 -12.58 -11.24 0.77
C ALA A 25 -11.41 -12.12 0.29
N PRO A 26 -11.58 -13.45 0.11
CA PRO A 26 -10.46 -14.30 -0.26
C PRO A 26 -9.66 -13.86 -1.49
N ASN A 27 -10.30 -13.27 -2.48
CA ASN A 27 -9.67 -12.93 -3.74
C ASN A 27 -9.44 -11.42 -3.95
N LEU A 28 -9.75 -10.60 -2.96
CA LEU A 28 -9.64 -9.14 -3.12
C LEU A 28 -9.53 -8.48 -1.76
N MET A 29 -8.63 -7.51 -1.64
CA MET A 29 -8.40 -6.79 -0.38
C MET A 29 -8.07 -5.34 -0.64
N THR A 30 -8.62 -4.45 0.20
CA THR A 30 -8.24 -3.04 0.23
C THR A 30 -7.52 -2.72 1.53
N VAL A 31 -6.44 -1.96 1.43
CA VAL A 31 -5.63 -1.53 2.58
C VAL A 31 -5.31 -0.05 2.42
N GLU A 32 -5.65 0.76 3.41
CA GLU A 32 -5.22 2.15 3.45
C GLU A 32 -3.89 2.22 4.18
N LEU A 33 -2.91 2.91 3.59
CA LEU A 33 -1.63 3.18 4.21
C LEU A 33 -1.45 4.68 4.41
N GLN A 34 -0.83 5.03 5.53
CA GLN A 34 -0.47 6.40 5.85
C GLN A 34 1.03 6.45 6.11
N PHE A 35 1.72 7.30 5.35
CA PHE A 35 3.16 7.48 5.46
C PHE A 35 3.44 8.88 5.96
N LYS A 36 4.31 9.00 6.95
CA LYS A 36 4.90 10.28 7.30
C LYS A 36 5.96 10.65 6.27
N LYS A 37 6.14 11.94 6.02
CA LYS A 37 7.22 12.42 5.13
C LYS A 37 8.54 11.74 5.48
N GLY A 38 9.21 11.19 4.49
CA GLY A 38 10.47 10.48 4.63
C GLY A 38 10.35 9.00 4.97
N ALA A 39 9.16 8.52 5.31
CA ALA A 39 8.97 7.11 5.61
C ALA A 39 9.17 6.25 4.37
N ILE A 40 9.66 5.04 4.60
CA ILE A 40 10.02 4.10 3.53
C ILE A 40 9.14 2.88 3.61
N GLY A 41 8.45 2.56 2.51
CA GLY A 41 7.90 1.25 2.28
C GLY A 41 9.00 0.39 1.67
N ALA A 42 9.65 -0.45 2.49
CA ALA A 42 10.83 -1.20 2.08
C ALA A 42 10.56 -2.05 0.84
N LYS A 43 11.58 -2.14 -0.02
CA LYS A 43 11.50 -2.99 -1.22
C LYS A 43 11.24 -4.43 -0.82
N HIS A 44 10.26 -5.03 -1.45
CA HIS A 44 9.83 -6.42 -1.21
C HIS A 44 9.10 -6.95 -2.44
N SER A 45 8.79 -8.22 -2.42
CA SER A 45 7.95 -8.85 -3.44
C SER A 45 6.93 -9.76 -2.77
N HIS A 46 5.87 -10.05 -3.48
CA HIS A 46 4.81 -10.96 -3.04
C HIS A 46 4.10 -11.55 -4.25
N PRO A 47 3.45 -12.72 -4.11
CA PRO A 47 2.78 -13.37 -5.25
C PRO A 47 1.47 -12.70 -5.67
N HIS A 48 1.03 -11.69 -4.95
CA HIS A 48 -0.21 -10.97 -5.22
C HIS A 48 -0.03 -9.95 -6.35
N GLU A 49 -1.10 -9.70 -7.10
CA GLU A 49 -1.18 -8.49 -7.91
C GLU A 49 -1.56 -7.32 -6.99
N GLN A 50 -1.12 -6.13 -7.32
CA GLN A 50 -1.37 -4.95 -6.53
C GLN A 50 -1.60 -3.74 -7.41
N ILE A 51 -2.60 -2.93 -7.05
CA ILE A 51 -2.75 -1.57 -7.57
C ILE A 51 -2.68 -0.62 -6.38
N GLY A 52 -1.90 0.45 -6.52
CA GLY A 52 -1.86 1.54 -5.55
C GLY A 52 -2.51 2.79 -6.14
N TYR A 53 -3.27 3.50 -5.31
CA TYR A 53 -3.89 4.78 -5.67
C TYR A 53 -3.51 5.83 -4.61
N LEU A 54 -2.85 6.92 -5.04
CA LEU A 54 -2.51 8.01 -4.15
C LEU A 54 -3.74 8.84 -3.83
N ILE A 55 -4.22 8.72 -2.61
CA ILE A 55 -5.35 9.54 -2.14
C ILE A 55 -4.87 10.96 -1.92
N SER A 56 -3.70 11.14 -1.32
CA SER A 56 -3.10 12.46 -1.07
C SER A 56 -1.59 12.32 -0.86
N GLY A 57 -0.86 13.36 -1.20
CA GLY A 57 0.58 13.43 -0.97
C GLY A 57 1.40 13.17 -2.23
N SER A 58 2.62 12.70 -2.02
CA SER A 58 3.59 12.43 -3.09
C SER A 58 4.56 11.35 -2.64
N LEU A 59 4.89 10.43 -3.52
CA LEU A 59 5.86 9.38 -3.23
C LEU A 59 6.77 9.11 -4.42
N LEU A 60 7.95 8.56 -4.13
CA LEU A 60 8.83 7.99 -5.12
C LEU A 60 8.49 6.50 -5.24
N TYR A 61 8.01 6.10 -6.40
CA TYR A 61 7.71 4.70 -6.70
C TYR A 61 8.94 4.03 -7.30
N GLN A 62 9.31 2.89 -6.74
CA GLN A 62 10.49 2.13 -7.16
C GLN A 62 10.07 0.71 -7.54
N GLU A 63 10.46 0.29 -8.73
CA GLU A 63 10.16 -1.04 -9.24
C GLU A 63 11.42 -1.58 -9.93
N GLU A 64 11.77 -2.82 -9.63
CA GLU A 64 12.94 -3.46 -10.25
C GLU A 64 12.81 -3.46 -11.77
N GLY A 65 13.87 -3.07 -12.46
CA GLY A 65 13.90 -3.01 -13.90
C GLY A 65 13.33 -1.74 -14.52
N GLN A 66 12.87 -0.79 -13.70
CA GLN A 66 12.35 0.48 -14.16
C GLN A 66 13.01 1.64 -13.43
N GLU A 67 12.99 2.82 -14.05
CA GLU A 67 13.44 4.05 -13.39
C GLU A 67 12.45 4.44 -12.30
N ASP A 68 12.98 5.00 -11.21
CA ASP A 68 12.16 5.56 -10.14
C ASP A 68 11.26 6.67 -10.69
N LYS A 69 10.05 6.75 -10.18
CA LYS A 69 9.05 7.72 -10.64
C LYS A 69 8.38 8.43 -9.48
N VAL A 70 8.35 9.75 -9.54
CA VAL A 70 7.57 10.55 -8.59
C VAL A 70 6.10 10.48 -9.00
N LEU A 71 5.26 10.04 -8.05
CA LEU A 71 3.81 10.02 -8.22
C LEU A 71 3.18 11.03 -7.27
N VAL A 72 2.06 11.59 -7.67
CA VAL A 72 1.32 12.60 -6.93
C VAL A 72 -0.14 12.19 -6.77
N THR A 73 -0.89 12.95 -5.98
CA THR A 73 -2.32 12.70 -5.73
C THR A 73 -3.07 12.36 -7.02
N GLY A 74 -3.80 11.25 -6.99
CA GLY A 74 -4.60 10.77 -8.12
C GLY A 74 -3.89 9.79 -9.02
N ASP A 75 -2.57 9.65 -8.89
CA ASP A 75 -1.81 8.68 -9.69
C ASP A 75 -1.99 7.26 -9.17
N THR A 76 -1.80 6.29 -10.06
CA THR A 76 -1.86 4.87 -9.72
C THR A 76 -0.62 4.15 -10.21
N TYR A 77 -0.31 3.01 -9.59
CA TYR A 77 0.69 2.09 -10.10
C TYR A 77 0.15 0.66 -10.03
N TYR A 78 0.73 -0.21 -10.84
CA TYR A 78 0.41 -1.62 -10.87
C TYR A 78 1.68 -2.44 -10.64
N VAL A 79 1.60 -3.44 -9.77
CA VAL A 79 2.69 -4.36 -9.47
C VAL A 79 2.30 -5.77 -9.88
N LYS A 80 3.07 -6.36 -10.79
CA LYS A 80 2.89 -7.76 -11.20
C LYS A 80 3.30 -8.69 -10.05
N PRO A 81 2.77 -9.93 -10.01
CA PRO A 81 3.23 -10.92 -9.04
C PRO A 81 4.76 -11.06 -9.02
N ASN A 82 5.31 -11.09 -7.82
CA ASN A 82 6.74 -11.34 -7.54
C ASN A 82 7.73 -10.27 -8.03
N VAL A 83 7.25 -9.10 -8.44
CA VAL A 83 8.13 -8.00 -8.82
C VAL A 83 8.54 -7.22 -7.58
N ILE A 84 9.85 -6.99 -7.43
CA ILE A 84 10.39 -6.22 -6.32
C ILE A 84 10.00 -4.75 -6.50
N HIS A 85 9.39 -4.17 -5.48
CA HIS A 85 8.93 -2.79 -5.50
C HIS A 85 8.97 -2.17 -4.11
N GLY A 86 8.97 -0.86 -4.05
CA GLY A 86 8.95 -0.10 -2.80
C GLY A 86 8.58 1.36 -3.07
N VAL A 87 8.40 2.11 -1.99
CA VAL A 87 8.08 3.53 -2.06
C VAL A 87 8.85 4.32 -1.02
N VAL A 88 9.05 5.59 -1.30
CA VAL A 88 9.55 6.57 -0.32
C VAL A 88 8.58 7.74 -0.31
N ALA A 89 8.04 8.06 0.85
CA ALA A 89 7.12 9.19 0.97
C ALA A 89 7.88 10.52 0.90
N LEU A 90 7.56 11.34 -0.08
CA LEU A 90 8.17 12.67 -0.24
C LEU A 90 7.46 13.72 0.58
N GLU A 91 6.22 13.43 0.98
CA GLU A 91 5.37 14.23 1.87
C GLU A 91 4.56 13.26 2.72
N ASN A 92 3.79 13.77 3.68
CA ASN A 92 2.78 12.95 4.34
C ASN A 92 1.83 12.43 3.27
N THR A 93 1.69 11.12 3.17
CA THR A 93 0.99 10.48 2.06
C THR A 93 -0.04 9.49 2.56
N LYS A 94 -1.19 9.48 1.92
CA LYS A 94 -2.22 8.47 2.12
C LYS A 94 -2.40 7.70 0.82
N LEU A 95 -2.31 6.38 0.91
CA LEU A 95 -2.30 5.46 -0.21
C LEU A 95 -3.36 4.38 -0.01
N LEU A 96 -4.09 4.04 -1.06
CA LEU A 96 -4.96 2.87 -1.06
C LEU A 96 -4.30 1.78 -1.90
N ASP A 97 -4.01 0.64 -1.28
CA ASP A 97 -3.55 -0.56 -1.97
C ASP A 97 -4.71 -1.53 -2.16
N VAL A 98 -4.78 -2.11 -3.35
CA VAL A 98 -5.73 -3.16 -3.70
C VAL A 98 -4.94 -4.40 -4.08
N PHE A 99 -5.21 -5.51 -3.40
CA PHE A 99 -4.52 -6.79 -3.64
C PHE A 99 -5.46 -7.87 -4.15
N THR A 100 -4.95 -8.73 -5.01
CA THR A 100 -5.62 -9.98 -5.37
C THR A 100 -4.59 -11.12 -5.46
N PRO A 101 -4.79 -12.25 -4.75
CA PRO A 101 -5.77 -12.47 -3.67
C PRO A 101 -5.47 -11.62 -2.43
N MET A 102 -6.22 -11.82 -1.35
CA MET A 102 -5.95 -11.08 -0.12
C MET A 102 -4.57 -11.40 0.44
N ARG A 103 -3.98 -10.43 1.14
CA ARG A 103 -2.73 -10.61 1.89
C ARG A 103 -3.05 -11.33 3.20
N GLU A 104 -2.93 -12.66 3.20
CA GLU A 104 -3.19 -13.47 4.38
C GLU A 104 -2.27 -13.09 5.55
N ASP A 105 -1.06 -12.69 5.24
CA ASP A 105 -0.08 -12.23 6.21
C ASP A 105 -0.50 -10.97 6.98
N PHE A 106 -1.48 -10.21 6.43
CA PHE A 106 -2.03 -9.04 7.11
C PHE A 106 -3.17 -9.40 8.07
N ILE A 107 -3.75 -10.58 7.95
CA ILE A 107 -4.89 -11.00 8.76
C ILE A 107 -4.37 -11.74 9.98
N LYS A 108 -4.70 -11.19 11.17
CA LYS A 108 -4.26 -11.76 12.44
C LYS A 108 -4.86 -13.16 12.67
N GLY A 109 -4.05 -14.06 13.22
CA GLY A 109 -4.49 -15.40 13.58
C GLY A 109 -4.49 -16.39 12.43
N VAL A 110 -3.98 -16.01 11.28
CA VAL A 110 -3.84 -16.91 10.12
C VAL A 110 -2.48 -17.57 10.14
#